data_8427a8d8614a839e0caf506ab668909d
#
_entry.id   8427a8d8614a839e0caf506ab668909d
#
_cell.length_a   1.000
_cell.length_b   1.000
_cell.length_c   1.000
_cell.angle_alpha   90.00
_cell.angle_beta   90.00
_cell.angle_gamma   90.00
#
_symmetry.space_group_name_H-M   'P 1'
#
loop_
_entity.id
_entity.type
_entity.pdbx_description
1 polymer ?
#
loop_
_entity_poly.entity_id
_entity_poly.type
_entity_poly.pdbx_seq_one_letter_code
_entity_poly.pdbx_strand_id
1 'polypeptide(L)'
;YKRWGADATNMNWSETYTALQQKTVDGQENPLPAIDAASVQEVQPYTSLWNANYDCLFFCINQELYDSLTPEQQKVVDEAGQKAVAYERYINRAGDEEIMERWSSSNGVTITPYEDMDIDSFKQAVEGVDTWYQQELEKQGYMDAAELIGAFTNRSSSFNVDVDDHSDLGWEEQTWNFTCSTTETSTWADGGRKFGELMEKATGGKVKVAVYAADQLTGGNQSEGIQALMNGDPVQISMHSNL
;
A
#
# COMPACT_ATOMS: atom_id res chain seq x y z
N TYR A 1 -12.17 14.76 -2.43
CA TYR A 1 -13.49 14.38 -1.88
C TYR A 1 -14.41 15.58 -1.69
N LYS A 2 -13.97 16.69 -1.09
CA LYS A 2 -14.83 17.89 -0.88
C LYS A 2 -15.53 18.40 -2.14
N ARG A 3 -14.89 18.32 -3.32
CA ARG A 3 -15.50 18.72 -4.59
C ARG A 3 -16.61 17.77 -5.05
N TRP A 4 -16.62 16.54 -4.59
CA TRP A 4 -17.70 15.58 -4.77
C TRP A 4 -18.79 15.67 -3.69
N GLY A 5 -18.67 16.62 -2.76
CA GLY A 5 -19.64 16.86 -1.71
C GLY A 5 -19.46 16.00 -0.46
N ALA A 6 -18.38 15.24 -0.37
CA ALA A 6 -18.05 14.45 0.81
C ALA A 6 -17.26 15.27 1.83
N ASP A 7 -17.54 15.08 3.11
CA ASP A 7 -16.75 15.63 4.21
C ASP A 7 -15.76 14.55 4.67
N ALA A 8 -14.53 14.62 4.10
CA ALA A 8 -13.50 13.63 4.37
C ALA A 8 -12.89 13.84 5.75
N THR A 9 -12.81 12.75 6.51
CA THR A 9 -12.15 12.72 7.83
C THR A 9 -11.03 11.68 7.83
N ASN A 10 -9.93 11.98 8.51
CA ASN A 10 -8.83 11.06 8.70
C ASN A 10 -9.08 10.20 9.95
N MET A 11 -8.82 8.90 9.83
CA MET A 11 -8.83 7.96 10.95
C MET A 11 -7.85 6.83 10.70
N ASN A 12 -7.46 6.13 11.77
CA ASN A 12 -6.67 4.92 11.64
C ASN A 12 -7.48 3.82 10.94
N TRP A 13 -6.86 3.09 10.03
CA TRP A 13 -7.52 1.99 9.33
C TRP A 13 -8.12 0.94 10.28
N SER A 14 -7.42 0.64 11.39
CA SER A 14 -7.91 -0.27 12.43
C SER A 14 -9.23 0.15 13.10
N GLU A 15 -9.61 1.43 13.00
CA GLU A 15 -10.86 1.96 13.57
C GLU A 15 -12.00 2.02 12.55
N THR A 16 -11.67 1.91 11.25
CA THR A 16 -12.61 2.14 10.14
C THR A 16 -13.80 1.19 10.16
N TYR A 17 -13.59 -0.12 10.37
CA TYR A 17 -14.68 -1.09 10.47
C TYR A 17 -15.69 -0.71 11.55
N THR A 18 -15.21 -0.39 12.75
CA THR A 18 -16.06 -0.01 13.89
C THR A 18 -16.78 1.31 13.63
N ALA A 19 -16.11 2.30 13.05
CA ALA A 19 -16.70 3.59 12.71
C ALA A 19 -17.85 3.45 11.69
N LEU A 20 -17.67 2.62 10.65
CA LEU A 20 -18.70 2.29 9.67
C LEU A 20 -19.88 1.51 10.31
N GLN A 21 -19.58 0.52 11.15
CA GLN A 21 -20.59 -0.25 11.87
C GLN A 21 -21.44 0.63 12.77
N GLN A 22 -20.82 1.59 13.46
CA GLN A 22 -21.49 2.55 14.35
C GLN A 22 -22.09 3.75 13.61
N LYS A 23 -21.88 3.86 12.29
CA LYS A 23 -22.33 4.98 11.46
C LYS A 23 -21.79 6.34 11.90
N THR A 24 -20.58 6.39 12.43
CA THR A 24 -19.86 7.64 12.70
C THR A 24 -19.23 8.20 11.44
N VAL A 25 -19.02 7.34 10.44
CA VAL A 25 -18.74 7.68 9.05
C VAL A 25 -19.70 6.89 8.14
N ASP A 26 -20.05 7.47 6.99
CA ASP A 26 -21.07 6.93 6.09
C ASP A 26 -20.47 6.00 5.03
N GLY A 27 -19.18 6.12 4.74
CA GLY A 27 -18.51 5.32 3.72
C GLY A 27 -16.99 5.46 3.80
N GLN A 28 -16.32 4.67 2.99
CA GLN A 28 -14.86 4.70 2.83
C GLN A 28 -14.48 4.41 1.37
N GLU A 29 -13.25 4.69 1.02
CA GLU A 29 -12.68 4.38 -0.28
C GLU A 29 -11.32 3.72 -0.07
N ASN A 30 -11.15 2.52 -0.63
CA ASN A 30 -9.93 1.74 -0.59
C ASN A 30 -9.91 0.68 -1.71
N PRO A 31 -8.76 0.09 -2.06
CA PRO A 31 -8.68 -1.05 -2.96
C PRO A 31 -9.46 -2.26 -2.44
N LEU A 32 -10.08 -3.03 -3.35
CA LEU A 32 -10.87 -4.21 -2.99
C LEU A 32 -10.15 -5.20 -2.06
N PRO A 33 -8.86 -5.53 -2.27
CA PRO A 33 -8.15 -6.44 -1.37
C PRO A 33 -8.01 -5.90 0.06
N ALA A 34 -7.88 -4.60 0.24
CA ALA A 34 -7.83 -4.00 1.58
C ALA A 34 -9.19 -4.04 2.28
N ILE A 35 -10.27 -3.74 1.54
CA ILE A 35 -11.65 -3.81 2.02
C ILE A 35 -11.98 -5.25 2.45
N ASP A 36 -11.67 -6.22 1.60
CA ASP A 36 -11.93 -7.66 1.83
C ASP A 36 -11.14 -8.18 3.04
N ALA A 37 -9.86 -7.89 3.12
CA ALA A 37 -8.99 -8.31 4.22
C ALA A 37 -9.46 -7.78 5.59
N ALA A 38 -10.09 -6.59 5.61
CA ALA A 38 -10.67 -6.00 6.82
C ALA A 38 -12.17 -6.31 7.02
N SER A 39 -12.76 -7.15 6.17
CA SER A 39 -14.19 -7.53 6.20
C SER A 39 -15.16 -6.33 6.17
N VAL A 40 -14.74 -5.19 5.61
CA VAL A 40 -15.55 -3.96 5.61
C VAL A 40 -16.85 -4.14 4.82
N GLN A 41 -16.88 -5.00 3.81
CA GLN A 41 -18.07 -5.36 3.05
C GLN A 41 -19.23 -5.92 3.92
N GLU A 42 -18.92 -6.45 5.10
CA GLU A 42 -19.96 -6.94 6.03
C GLU A 42 -20.81 -5.80 6.63
N VAL A 43 -20.24 -4.62 6.75
CA VAL A 43 -20.88 -3.42 7.30
C VAL A 43 -21.17 -2.36 6.24
N GLN A 44 -20.65 -2.53 5.02
CA GLN A 44 -20.84 -1.67 3.85
C GLN A 44 -21.23 -2.53 2.63
N PRO A 45 -22.52 -2.87 2.47
CA PRO A 45 -22.97 -3.82 1.44
C PRO A 45 -23.07 -3.22 0.03
N TYR A 46 -22.73 -1.96 -0.17
CA TYR A 46 -22.75 -1.30 -1.47
C TYR A 46 -21.34 -0.85 -1.86
N THR A 47 -20.86 -1.34 -2.99
CA THR A 47 -19.53 -1.02 -3.52
C THR A 47 -19.64 -0.48 -4.94
N SER A 48 -19.05 0.69 -5.20
CA SER A 48 -19.00 1.31 -6.52
C SER A 48 -17.58 1.27 -7.04
N LEU A 49 -17.40 0.66 -8.22
CA LEU A 49 -16.08 0.52 -8.88
C LEU A 49 -15.79 1.77 -9.73
N TRP A 50 -15.53 2.88 -9.10
CA TRP A 50 -15.42 4.18 -9.78
C TRP A 50 -14.06 4.49 -10.41
N ASN A 51 -13.01 3.70 -10.08
CA ASN A 51 -11.67 3.79 -10.67
C ASN A 51 -11.07 5.22 -10.68
N ALA A 52 -11.39 6.02 -9.67
CA ALA A 52 -11.01 7.43 -9.65
C ALA A 52 -9.64 7.67 -9.01
N ASN A 53 -9.20 6.81 -8.13
CA ASN A 53 -7.94 6.95 -7.41
C ASN A 53 -6.94 5.90 -7.84
N TYR A 54 -5.69 6.34 -7.95
CA TYR A 54 -4.53 5.46 -8.03
C TYR A 54 -3.78 5.58 -6.71
N ASP A 55 -3.87 4.55 -5.88
CA ASP A 55 -3.18 4.52 -4.60
C ASP A 55 -1.72 4.07 -4.79
N CYS A 56 -0.79 4.91 -4.33
CA CYS A 56 0.63 4.64 -4.38
C CYS A 56 1.11 4.13 -3.03
N LEU A 57 1.48 2.86 -2.95
CA LEU A 57 2.13 2.30 -1.79
C LEU A 57 3.64 2.55 -1.84
N PHE A 58 4.22 2.94 -0.72
CA PHE A 58 5.65 3.11 -0.55
C PHE A 58 6.20 1.95 0.27
N PHE A 59 7.12 1.19 -0.33
CA PHE A 59 7.89 0.19 0.37
C PHE A 59 9.18 0.85 0.87
N CYS A 60 9.31 1.03 2.18
CA CYS A 60 10.36 1.83 2.79
C CYS A 60 11.23 1.00 3.71
N ILE A 61 12.50 1.38 3.82
CA ILE A 61 13.48 0.83 4.77
C ILE A 61 14.08 1.98 5.60
N ASN A 62 14.44 1.72 6.85
CA ASN A 62 15.12 2.70 7.69
C ASN A 62 16.47 3.11 7.06
N GLN A 63 16.72 4.42 7.02
CA GLN A 63 17.92 4.98 6.37
C GLN A 63 19.23 4.51 7.02
N GLU A 64 19.31 4.50 8.35
CA GLU A 64 20.51 4.10 9.07
C GLU A 64 20.82 2.62 8.85
N LEU A 65 19.79 1.76 8.83
CA LEU A 65 19.95 0.36 8.47
C LEU A 65 20.50 0.22 7.06
N TYR A 66 19.89 0.89 6.08
CA TYR A 66 20.33 0.83 4.68
C TYR A 66 21.76 1.31 4.50
N ASP A 67 22.14 2.42 5.14
CA ASP A 67 23.48 3.00 5.07
C ASP A 67 24.55 2.14 5.79
N SER A 68 24.13 1.27 6.72
CA SER A 68 25.04 0.31 7.38
C SER A 68 25.45 -0.85 6.49
N LEU A 69 24.76 -1.09 5.38
CA LEU A 69 25.03 -2.16 4.43
C LEU A 69 26.13 -1.76 3.43
N THR A 70 26.90 -2.73 2.94
CA THR A 70 27.83 -2.47 1.84
C THR A 70 27.07 -2.17 0.54
N PRO A 71 27.71 -1.49 -0.44
CA PRO A 71 27.05 -1.21 -1.73
C PRO A 71 26.54 -2.45 -2.46
N GLU A 72 27.21 -3.58 -2.30
CA GLU A 72 26.79 -4.87 -2.87
C GLU A 72 25.56 -5.41 -2.15
N GLN A 73 25.50 -5.31 -0.80
CA GLN A 73 24.36 -5.70 0.01
C GLN A 73 23.13 -4.79 -0.27
N GLN A 74 23.35 -3.47 -0.42
CA GLN A 74 22.27 -2.53 -0.80
C GLN A 74 21.60 -2.93 -2.12
N LYS A 75 22.37 -3.36 -3.13
CA LYS A 75 21.80 -3.84 -4.41
C LYS A 75 20.89 -5.06 -4.22
N VAL A 76 21.26 -5.99 -3.32
CA VAL A 76 20.41 -7.17 -3.03
C VAL A 76 19.11 -6.76 -2.37
N VAL A 77 19.14 -5.83 -1.41
CA VAL A 77 17.96 -5.27 -0.77
C VAL A 77 17.05 -4.58 -1.78
N ASP A 78 17.62 -3.74 -2.66
CA ASP A 78 16.89 -3.05 -3.71
C ASP A 78 16.23 -4.03 -4.68
N GLU A 79 16.94 -5.08 -5.10
CA GLU A 79 16.40 -6.11 -5.99
C GLU A 79 15.25 -6.88 -5.32
N ALA A 80 15.41 -7.29 -4.07
CA ALA A 80 14.38 -7.96 -3.31
C ALA A 80 13.14 -7.08 -3.12
N GLY A 81 13.35 -5.79 -2.79
CA GLY A 81 12.27 -4.80 -2.65
C GLY A 81 11.49 -4.58 -3.96
N GLN A 82 12.20 -4.40 -5.08
CA GLN A 82 11.57 -4.23 -6.39
C GLN A 82 10.72 -5.46 -6.78
N LYS A 83 11.22 -6.66 -6.52
CA LYS A 83 10.49 -7.90 -6.82
C LYS A 83 9.29 -8.11 -5.90
N ALA A 84 9.41 -7.76 -4.60
CA ALA A 84 8.30 -7.82 -3.66
C ALA A 84 7.16 -6.84 -4.05
N VAL A 85 7.51 -5.61 -4.44
CA VAL A 85 6.54 -4.61 -4.95
C VAL A 85 5.88 -5.10 -6.26
N ALA A 86 6.65 -5.72 -7.17
CA ALA A 86 6.09 -6.26 -8.39
C ALA A 86 5.12 -7.44 -8.12
N TYR A 87 5.46 -8.30 -7.15
CA TYR A 87 4.58 -9.39 -6.71
C TYR A 87 3.29 -8.87 -6.09
N GLU A 88 3.35 -7.88 -5.20
CA GLU A 88 2.19 -7.26 -4.57
C GLU A 88 1.23 -6.69 -5.61
N ARG A 89 1.73 -5.95 -6.61
CA ARG A 89 0.92 -5.46 -7.73
C ARG A 89 0.23 -6.56 -8.51
N TYR A 90 0.91 -7.70 -8.69
CA TYR A 90 0.34 -8.84 -9.38
C TYR A 90 -0.83 -9.45 -8.60
N ILE A 91 -0.62 -9.73 -7.31
CA ILE A 91 -1.67 -10.35 -6.48
C ILE A 91 -2.87 -9.42 -6.25
N ASN A 92 -2.65 -8.10 -6.15
CA ASN A 92 -3.75 -7.13 -6.10
C ASN A 92 -4.65 -7.23 -7.33
N ARG A 93 -4.06 -7.20 -8.53
CA ARG A 93 -4.83 -7.25 -9.78
C ARG A 93 -5.52 -8.59 -10.00
N ALA A 94 -4.85 -9.70 -9.67
CA ALA A 94 -5.42 -11.03 -9.80
C ALA A 94 -6.53 -11.28 -8.77
N GLY A 95 -6.42 -10.67 -7.57
CA GLY A 95 -7.39 -10.82 -6.50
C GLY A 95 -8.71 -10.08 -6.72
N ASP A 96 -8.71 -8.98 -7.47
CA ASP A 96 -9.92 -8.17 -7.66
C ASP A 96 -11.08 -8.96 -8.29
N GLU A 97 -10.83 -9.77 -9.30
CA GLU A 97 -11.86 -10.58 -9.97
C GLU A 97 -12.41 -11.64 -9.02
N GLU A 98 -11.55 -12.34 -8.27
CA GLU A 98 -11.96 -13.35 -7.29
C GLU A 98 -12.79 -12.75 -6.15
N ILE A 99 -12.38 -11.58 -5.64
CA ILE A 99 -13.12 -10.85 -4.60
C ILE A 99 -14.50 -10.46 -5.09
N MET A 100 -14.61 -9.87 -6.28
CA MET A 100 -15.89 -9.47 -6.87
C MET A 100 -16.81 -10.67 -7.08
N GLU A 101 -16.31 -11.79 -7.57
CA GLU A 101 -17.09 -13.03 -7.75
C GLU A 101 -17.58 -13.57 -6.40
N ARG A 102 -16.74 -13.61 -5.40
CA ARG A 102 -17.07 -14.08 -4.05
C ARG A 102 -18.10 -13.17 -3.38
N TRP A 103 -17.94 -11.84 -3.46
CA TRP A 103 -18.90 -10.90 -2.88
C TRP A 103 -20.27 -10.97 -3.58
N SER A 104 -20.28 -11.09 -4.90
CA SER A 104 -21.52 -11.21 -5.68
C SER A 104 -22.27 -12.51 -5.40
N SER A 105 -21.54 -13.60 -5.10
CA SER A 105 -22.13 -14.93 -4.83
C SER A 105 -22.58 -15.12 -3.36
N SER A 106 -22.04 -14.33 -2.43
CA SER A 106 -22.22 -14.53 -0.97
C SER A 106 -23.41 -13.82 -0.33
N ASN A 107 -24.41 -13.37 -1.08
CA ASN A 107 -25.65 -12.78 -0.59
C ASN A 107 -25.52 -11.54 0.30
N GLY A 108 -25.00 -10.47 -0.19
CA GLY A 108 -25.04 -9.27 0.64
C GLY A 108 -24.35 -8.05 0.09
N VAL A 109 -23.44 -8.21 -0.86
CA VAL A 109 -22.74 -7.06 -1.46
C VAL A 109 -23.34 -6.74 -2.84
N THR A 110 -23.77 -5.52 -3.03
CA THR A 110 -24.17 -4.98 -4.33
C THR A 110 -22.99 -4.23 -4.93
N ILE A 111 -22.49 -4.71 -6.07
CA ILE A 111 -21.40 -4.08 -6.80
C ILE A 111 -22.00 -3.28 -7.95
N THR A 112 -21.67 -1.98 -8.00
CA THR A 112 -22.00 -1.11 -9.14
C THR A 112 -20.73 -1.00 -10.00
N PRO A 113 -20.73 -1.55 -11.22
CA PRO A 113 -19.59 -1.47 -12.11
C PRO A 113 -19.39 -0.04 -12.65
N TYR A 114 -18.18 0.25 -13.15
CA TYR A 114 -17.80 1.57 -13.63
C TYR A 114 -18.72 2.10 -14.75
N GLU A 115 -19.14 1.23 -15.66
CA GLU A 115 -20.02 1.55 -16.79
C GLU A 115 -21.42 1.96 -16.40
N ASP A 116 -21.88 1.58 -15.21
CA ASP A 116 -23.23 1.92 -14.71
C ASP A 116 -23.24 3.21 -13.88
N MET A 117 -22.09 3.88 -13.73
CA MET A 117 -21.92 5.10 -12.96
C MET A 117 -21.96 6.35 -13.85
N ASP A 118 -22.49 7.47 -13.34
CA ASP A 118 -22.37 8.79 -13.98
C ASP A 118 -20.97 9.39 -13.77
N ILE A 119 -19.96 8.77 -14.40
CA ILE A 119 -18.56 9.15 -14.27
C ILE A 119 -18.30 10.58 -14.78
N ASP A 120 -19.08 11.05 -15.76
CA ASP A 120 -18.91 12.39 -16.31
C ASP A 120 -19.22 13.47 -15.27
N SER A 121 -20.23 13.27 -14.42
CA SER A 121 -20.52 14.18 -13.32
C SER A 121 -19.38 14.23 -12.29
N PHE A 122 -18.76 13.07 -11.98
CA PHE A 122 -17.60 13.01 -11.10
C PHE A 122 -16.37 13.74 -11.69
N LYS A 123 -16.08 13.53 -12.98
CA LYS A 123 -14.98 14.22 -13.68
C LYS A 123 -15.19 15.73 -13.72
N GLN A 124 -16.42 16.17 -14.02
CA GLN A 124 -16.76 17.60 -14.05
C GLN A 124 -16.57 18.26 -12.69
N ALA A 125 -16.93 17.59 -11.60
CA ALA A 125 -16.77 18.13 -10.25
C ALA A 125 -15.29 18.39 -9.86
N VAL A 126 -14.35 17.66 -10.45
CA VAL A 126 -12.90 17.77 -10.16
C VAL A 126 -12.11 18.47 -11.25
N GLU A 127 -12.77 19.07 -12.24
CA GLU A 127 -12.10 19.81 -13.32
C GLU A 127 -11.14 20.86 -12.74
N GLY A 128 -9.88 20.88 -13.23
CA GLY A 128 -8.82 21.80 -12.81
C GLY A 128 -8.14 21.45 -11.47
N VAL A 129 -8.43 20.27 -10.87
CA VAL A 129 -7.71 19.82 -9.66
C VAL A 129 -6.23 19.53 -9.97
N ASP A 130 -5.91 18.97 -11.11
CA ASP A 130 -4.55 18.74 -11.61
C ASP A 130 -3.73 20.02 -11.69
N THR A 131 -4.28 21.05 -12.32
CA THR A 131 -3.65 22.37 -12.42
C THR A 131 -3.48 23.01 -11.04
N TRP A 132 -4.48 22.91 -10.18
CA TRP A 132 -4.39 23.38 -8.82
C TRP A 132 -3.29 22.65 -8.03
N TYR A 133 -3.22 21.33 -8.15
CA TYR A 133 -2.22 20.53 -7.45
C TYR A 133 -0.79 20.83 -7.93
N GLN A 134 -0.60 20.98 -9.24
CA GLN A 134 0.67 21.41 -9.80
C GLN A 134 1.12 22.75 -9.18
N GLN A 135 0.22 23.74 -9.12
CA GLN A 135 0.52 25.05 -8.53
C GLN A 135 0.87 24.96 -7.03
N GLU A 136 0.23 24.05 -6.29
CA GLU A 136 0.56 23.83 -4.88
C GLU A 136 1.95 23.21 -4.70
N LEU A 137 2.31 22.24 -5.54
CA LEU A 137 3.65 21.65 -5.54
C LEU A 137 4.74 22.69 -5.88
N GLU A 138 4.50 23.51 -6.89
CA GLU A 138 5.40 24.61 -7.28
C GLU A 138 5.61 25.63 -6.14
N LYS A 139 4.56 25.99 -5.41
CA LYS A 139 4.64 26.86 -4.22
C LYS A 139 5.49 26.25 -3.09
N GLN A 140 5.51 24.92 -3.00
CA GLN A 140 6.34 24.18 -2.04
C GLN A 140 7.78 23.97 -2.52
N GLY A 141 8.12 24.46 -3.73
CA GLY A 141 9.48 24.42 -4.28
C GLY A 141 9.76 23.22 -5.19
N TYR A 142 8.74 22.42 -5.53
CA TYR A 142 8.87 21.31 -6.49
C TYR A 142 8.76 21.86 -7.93
N MET A 143 9.89 22.29 -8.49
CA MET A 143 9.94 22.92 -9.82
C MET A 143 9.64 21.95 -10.97
N ASP A 144 9.76 20.63 -10.74
CA ASP A 144 9.58 19.57 -11.73
C ASP A 144 8.21 18.86 -11.60
N ALA A 145 7.22 19.54 -11.01
CA ALA A 145 5.91 18.97 -10.73
C ALA A 145 5.21 18.39 -11.98
N ALA A 146 5.34 19.03 -13.14
CA ALA A 146 4.79 18.54 -14.40
C ALA A 146 5.46 17.26 -14.88
N GLU A 147 6.79 17.12 -14.72
CA GLU A 147 7.56 15.94 -15.09
C GLU A 147 7.23 14.78 -14.15
N LEU A 148 7.13 15.03 -12.83
CA LEU A 148 6.70 14.05 -11.84
C LEU A 148 5.32 13.47 -12.15
N ILE A 149 4.34 14.31 -12.49
CA ILE A 149 2.99 13.88 -12.89
C ILE A 149 3.04 13.04 -14.17
N GLY A 150 3.86 13.42 -15.16
CA GLY A 150 4.06 12.68 -16.41
C GLY A 150 4.74 11.32 -16.24
N ALA A 151 5.61 11.16 -15.25
CA ALA A 151 6.35 9.94 -14.98
C ALA A 151 5.45 8.78 -14.50
N PHE A 152 4.28 9.08 -13.92
CA PHE A 152 3.32 8.06 -13.51
C PHE A 152 2.59 7.37 -14.68
N THR A 153 2.63 7.94 -15.89
CA THR A 153 1.80 7.47 -17.01
C THR A 153 2.48 6.41 -17.92
N ASN A 154 3.78 6.09 -17.72
CA ASN A 154 4.55 5.30 -18.68
C ASN A 154 5.38 4.16 -18.08
N ARG A 155 4.75 3.11 -17.51
CA ARG A 155 5.49 1.89 -17.12
C ARG A 155 4.88 0.61 -17.68
N SER A 156 5.68 -0.14 -18.45
CA SER A 156 5.47 -1.57 -18.72
C SER A 156 6.39 -2.40 -17.84
N SER A 157 5.92 -3.51 -17.28
CA SER A 157 6.73 -4.39 -16.42
C SER A 157 6.72 -5.83 -16.91
N SER A 158 7.90 -6.42 -17.03
CA SER A 158 8.07 -7.87 -17.00
C SER A 158 8.30 -8.30 -15.55
N PHE A 159 7.73 -9.44 -15.15
CA PHE A 159 7.63 -9.87 -13.77
C PHE A 159 8.50 -11.11 -13.51
N ASN A 160 9.49 -10.98 -12.62
CA ASN A 160 10.24 -12.10 -12.05
C ASN A 160 10.30 -11.90 -10.54
N VAL A 161 9.79 -12.87 -9.77
CA VAL A 161 9.70 -12.84 -8.30
C VAL A 161 10.81 -13.63 -7.62
N ASP A 162 11.95 -13.77 -8.26
CA ASP A 162 13.07 -14.50 -7.68
C ASP A 162 14.32 -13.63 -7.59
N VAL A 163 15.21 -13.94 -6.63
CA VAL A 163 16.52 -13.30 -6.45
C VAL A 163 17.62 -14.36 -6.52
N ASP A 164 18.80 -13.94 -6.92
CA ASP A 164 19.99 -14.77 -6.88
C ASP A 164 20.49 -14.95 -5.44
N ASP A 165 21.30 -15.99 -5.22
CA ASP A 165 22.00 -16.21 -3.95
C ASP A 165 23.18 -15.25 -3.84
N HIS A 166 23.22 -14.49 -2.78
CA HIS A 166 24.24 -13.51 -2.43
C HIS A 166 24.78 -13.73 -1.00
N SER A 167 24.72 -14.98 -0.52
CA SER A 167 25.14 -15.34 0.84
C SER A 167 26.63 -15.08 1.11
N ASP A 168 27.43 -14.91 0.05
CA ASP A 168 28.85 -14.58 0.08
C ASP A 168 29.18 -13.12 0.43
N LEU A 169 28.16 -12.23 0.50
CA LEU A 169 28.38 -10.80 0.79
C LEU A 169 28.62 -10.47 2.27
N GLY A 170 28.86 -11.47 3.11
CA GLY A 170 29.22 -11.25 4.52
C GLY A 170 28.08 -10.74 5.39
N TRP A 171 26.87 -11.20 5.14
CA TRP A 171 25.71 -10.86 5.96
C TRP A 171 25.86 -11.32 7.41
N GLU A 172 25.51 -10.43 8.35
CA GLU A 172 25.33 -10.79 9.76
C GLU A 172 23.93 -11.38 9.99
N GLU A 173 23.80 -12.21 11.03
CA GLU A 173 22.48 -12.72 11.45
C GLU A 173 21.66 -11.60 12.07
N GLN A 174 20.52 -11.27 11.47
CA GLN A 174 19.63 -10.23 11.95
C GLN A 174 18.19 -10.50 11.56
N THR A 175 17.28 -9.90 12.32
CA THR A 175 15.84 -9.90 12.01
C THR A 175 15.38 -8.47 11.86
N TRP A 176 14.76 -8.16 10.73
CA TRP A 176 14.12 -6.88 10.47
C TRP A 176 12.62 -6.97 10.71
N ASN A 177 12.05 -5.99 11.35
CA ASN A 177 10.61 -5.90 11.57
C ASN A 177 9.97 -5.07 10.46
N PHE A 178 9.00 -5.68 9.77
CA PHE A 178 8.17 -5.02 8.77
C PHE A 178 6.81 -4.70 9.38
N THR A 179 6.25 -3.52 9.11
CA THR A 179 4.87 -3.18 9.46
C THR A 179 4.06 -2.67 8.27
N CYS A 180 2.75 -2.84 8.35
CA CYS A 180 1.78 -2.19 7.47
C CYS A 180 0.49 -1.95 8.25
N SER A 181 -0.30 -0.95 7.83
CA SER A 181 -1.54 -0.58 8.52
C SER A 181 -2.71 -1.54 8.26
N THR A 182 -2.61 -2.42 7.26
CA THR A 182 -3.64 -3.39 6.90
C THR A 182 -3.49 -4.71 7.65
N THR A 183 -4.50 -5.58 7.57
CA THR A 183 -4.55 -6.86 8.30
C THR A 183 -3.56 -7.90 7.77
N GLU A 184 -3.35 -8.97 8.55
CA GLU A 184 -2.47 -10.11 8.22
C GLU A 184 -2.78 -10.79 6.88
N THR A 185 -4.02 -10.76 6.44
CA THR A 185 -4.48 -11.38 5.18
C THR A 185 -4.46 -10.44 3.99
N SER A 186 -3.93 -9.22 4.17
CA SER A 186 -3.84 -8.24 3.10
C SER A 186 -2.68 -8.50 2.15
N THR A 187 -2.83 -8.03 0.92
CA THR A 187 -1.75 -8.04 -0.09
C THR A 187 -0.52 -7.23 0.35
N TRP A 188 -0.69 -6.24 1.23
CA TRP A 188 0.42 -5.47 1.81
C TRP A 188 1.27 -6.34 2.74
N ALA A 189 0.62 -7.13 3.60
CA ALA A 189 1.31 -8.09 4.45
C ALA A 189 1.97 -9.20 3.61
N ASP A 190 1.33 -9.64 2.51
CA ASP A 190 1.91 -10.58 1.55
C ASP A 190 3.15 -10.03 0.85
N GLY A 191 3.14 -8.75 0.49
CA GLY A 191 4.31 -8.04 -0.04
C GLY A 191 5.49 -8.06 0.95
N GLY A 192 5.21 -7.80 2.22
CA GLY A 192 6.21 -7.89 3.30
C GLY A 192 6.74 -9.31 3.50
N ARG A 193 5.87 -10.32 3.50
CA ARG A 193 6.26 -11.73 3.55
C ARG A 193 7.13 -12.12 2.35
N LYS A 194 6.72 -11.68 1.15
CA LYS A 194 7.50 -11.96 -0.07
C LYS A 194 8.87 -11.33 -0.03
N PHE A 195 8.99 -10.08 0.44
CA PHE A 195 10.29 -9.46 0.66
C PHE A 195 11.14 -10.30 1.63
N GLY A 196 10.57 -10.79 2.73
CA GLY A 196 11.25 -11.65 3.69
C GLY A 196 11.77 -12.95 3.07
N GLU A 197 10.94 -13.64 2.27
CA GLU A 197 11.36 -14.84 1.52
C GLU A 197 12.54 -14.56 0.58
N LEU A 198 12.48 -13.45 -0.15
CA LEU A 198 13.55 -13.04 -1.07
C LEU A 198 14.85 -12.72 -0.32
N MET A 199 14.77 -12.00 0.81
CA MET A 199 15.94 -11.70 1.63
C MET A 199 16.51 -12.95 2.29
N GLU A 200 15.69 -13.84 2.82
CA GLU A 200 16.16 -15.12 3.39
C GLU A 200 16.88 -15.97 2.34
N LYS A 201 16.36 -16.05 1.12
CA LYS A 201 17.01 -16.72 0.00
C LYS A 201 18.32 -16.06 -0.39
N ALA A 202 18.31 -14.74 -0.62
CA ALA A 202 19.47 -13.99 -1.09
C ALA A 202 20.63 -14.01 -0.09
N THR A 203 20.35 -14.11 1.21
CA THR A 203 21.36 -14.02 2.28
C THR A 203 21.74 -15.38 2.88
N GLY A 204 21.24 -16.49 2.32
CA GLY A 204 21.47 -17.82 2.87
C GLY A 204 20.85 -17.99 4.27
N GLY A 205 19.73 -17.32 4.56
CA GLY A 205 19.01 -17.36 5.84
C GLY A 205 19.55 -16.43 6.92
N LYS A 206 20.52 -15.56 6.61
CA LYS A 206 21.14 -14.64 7.58
C LYS A 206 20.22 -13.49 7.95
N VAL A 207 19.48 -12.94 6.98
CA VAL A 207 18.50 -11.88 7.21
C VAL A 207 17.10 -12.48 7.16
N LYS A 208 16.35 -12.29 8.23
CA LYS A 208 14.93 -12.67 8.34
C LYS A 208 14.07 -11.42 8.47
N VAL A 209 12.83 -11.48 7.97
CA VAL A 209 11.85 -10.39 8.12
C VAL A 209 10.66 -10.92 8.89
N ALA A 210 10.39 -10.29 10.02
CA ALA A 210 9.19 -10.55 10.82
C ALA A 210 8.11 -9.55 10.43
N VAL A 211 6.94 -10.04 9.99
CA VAL A 211 5.83 -9.20 9.53
C VAL A 211 4.85 -8.96 10.68
N TYR A 212 4.55 -7.70 10.95
CA TYR A 212 3.59 -7.23 11.96
C TYR A 212 2.53 -6.36 11.26
N ALA A 213 1.44 -6.97 10.86
CA ALA A 213 0.33 -6.29 10.21
C ALA A 213 -0.49 -5.42 11.17
N ALA A 214 -1.38 -4.57 10.65
CA ALA A 214 -2.25 -3.68 11.42
C ALA A 214 -1.49 -2.80 12.43
N ASP A 215 -0.27 -2.38 12.08
CA ASP A 215 0.62 -1.57 12.93
C ASP A 215 0.73 -2.11 14.38
N GLN A 216 0.80 -3.44 14.53
CA GLN A 216 0.80 -4.13 15.85
C GLN A 216 1.92 -3.61 16.77
N LEU A 217 3.09 -3.25 16.21
CA LEU A 217 4.22 -2.75 16.98
C LEU A 217 3.98 -1.36 17.59
N THR A 218 2.95 -0.64 17.10
CA THR A 218 2.59 0.71 17.52
C THR A 218 1.11 0.84 17.88
N GLY A 219 0.53 -0.27 18.35
CA GLY A 219 -0.85 -0.29 18.88
C GLY A 219 -1.93 0.03 17.85
N GLY A 220 -1.67 -0.20 16.56
CA GLY A 220 -2.60 0.08 15.47
C GLY A 220 -2.56 1.54 14.98
N ASN A 221 -1.56 2.31 15.38
CA ASN A 221 -1.41 3.72 15.01
C ASN A 221 -0.39 3.87 13.87
N GLN A 222 -0.88 4.16 12.67
CA GLN A 222 -0.06 4.31 11.46
C GLN A 222 0.99 5.44 11.59
N SER A 223 0.62 6.57 12.20
CA SER A 223 1.56 7.70 12.36
C SER A 223 2.71 7.33 13.30
N GLU A 224 2.43 6.54 14.35
CA GLU A 224 3.46 6.01 15.24
C GLU A 224 4.29 4.93 14.53
N GLY A 225 3.71 4.14 13.62
CA GLY A 225 4.41 3.19 12.75
C GLY A 225 5.44 3.88 11.85
N ILE A 226 5.07 4.99 11.23
CA ILE A 226 5.98 5.82 10.42
C ILE A 226 7.10 6.40 11.29
N GLN A 227 6.77 6.91 12.49
CA GLN A 227 7.78 7.45 13.42
C GLN A 227 8.75 6.35 13.91
N ALA A 228 8.24 5.14 14.18
CA ALA A 228 9.06 3.99 14.55
C ALA A 228 10.02 3.59 13.42
N LEU A 229 9.57 3.61 12.16
CA LEU A 229 10.42 3.41 10.99
C LEU A 229 11.53 4.47 10.90
N MET A 230 11.19 5.74 11.09
CA MET A 230 12.18 6.84 11.07
C MET A 230 13.23 6.67 12.16
N ASN A 231 12.84 6.17 13.34
CA ASN A 231 13.74 5.90 14.44
C ASN A 231 14.54 4.58 14.29
N GLY A 232 14.11 3.70 13.37
CA GLY A 232 14.71 2.37 13.16
C GLY A 232 14.40 1.34 14.26
N ASP A 233 13.55 1.67 15.22
CA ASP A 233 13.17 0.81 16.33
C ASP A 233 11.72 1.13 16.78
N PRO A 234 10.86 0.12 16.92
CA PRO A 234 11.07 -1.31 16.59
C PRO A 234 10.87 -1.67 15.11
N VAL A 235 10.64 -0.72 14.21
CA VAL A 235 10.33 -0.94 12.78
C VAL A 235 11.53 -0.56 11.92
N GLN A 236 11.99 -1.48 11.05
CA GLN A 236 13.05 -1.25 10.07
C GLN A 236 12.51 -1.10 8.65
N ILE A 237 11.37 -1.72 8.35
CA ILE A 237 10.76 -1.75 7.01
C ILE A 237 9.27 -1.51 7.16
N SER A 238 8.68 -0.80 6.22
CA SER A 238 7.22 -0.62 6.21
C SER A 238 6.65 -0.49 4.80
N MET A 239 5.34 -0.74 4.70
CA MET A 239 4.52 -0.39 3.54
C MET A 239 3.37 0.49 4.02
N HIS A 240 3.32 1.71 3.53
CA HIS A 240 2.31 2.69 3.87
C HIS A 240 1.67 3.28 2.62
N SER A 241 0.40 3.66 2.74
CA SER A 241 -0.31 4.50 1.78
C SER A 241 0.03 5.97 2.02
N ASN A 242 -0.12 6.78 1.00
CA ASN A 242 -0.06 8.24 1.07
C ASN A 242 -1.40 8.91 1.45
N LEU A 243 -2.39 8.09 1.82
CA LEU A 243 -3.74 8.54 2.21
C LEU A 243 -3.82 8.94 3.67
#